data_6708908c819b79f867a4c9dafb42b17c
#
_entry.id   6708908c819b79f867a4c9dafb42b17c
#
_cell.length_a   1.000
_cell.length_b   1.000
_cell.length_c   1.000
_cell.angle_alpha   90.00
_cell.angle_beta   90.00
_cell.angle_gamma   90.00
#
_symmetry.space_group_name_H-M   'P 1'
#
loop_
_entity.id
_entity.type
_entity.pdbx_description
1 polymer ?
#
loop_
_entity_poly.entity_id
_entity_poly.type
_entity_poly.pdbx_seq_one_letter_code
_entity_poly.pdbx_strand_id
1 'polypeptide(L)'
;MSVQQNEYLSIQQLYELAKKAMQTYPACYQGEIKLLCQSENATFVVKTAQQQYALRIHRPNYHSKQQIESELAWLDALNAHGIAVPIAIADCHGDKVQTLALSPDISRHAVLFHWVKGVMPTADNVDPCDFKQLGEITAQLHLHSKTWEMPAYFQRIVWDHESMVFADGHWGDWRHAPQLKSVDHAVIDEAICRVATELNQFGKSKDRYGLIHADLRLTNLLLNEKKVGVIDFDDCGMSWFMHDLAAAISFNEHLDAAPQWVEHWLTGYEKT
;
A
#
# COMPACT_ATOMS: atom_id res chain seq x y z
N MET A 1 24.24 -16.45 -9.01
CA MET A 1 24.38 -15.11 -9.60
C MET A 1 23.78 -15.11 -11.00
N SER A 2 22.48 -14.89 -11.21
CA SER A 2 21.93 -14.58 -12.54
C SER A 2 20.39 -14.47 -12.62
N VAL A 3 19.68 -14.26 -11.51
CA VAL A 3 18.21 -14.16 -11.54
C VAL A 3 17.71 -12.72 -11.40
N GLN A 4 18.49 -11.80 -10.86
CA GLN A 4 18.03 -10.44 -10.52
C GLN A 4 18.02 -9.41 -11.67
N GLN A 5 18.59 -9.69 -12.85
CA GLN A 5 18.68 -8.69 -13.93
C GLN A 5 17.45 -8.58 -14.84
N ASN A 6 16.47 -9.50 -14.74
CA ASN A 6 15.27 -9.50 -15.60
C ASN A 6 13.99 -8.95 -14.92
N GLU A 7 14.09 -8.37 -13.71
CA GLU A 7 12.93 -7.93 -12.94
C GLU A 7 12.44 -6.52 -13.33
N TYR A 8 13.33 -5.63 -13.74
CA TYR A 8 12.96 -4.25 -14.06
C TYR A 8 12.74 -4.06 -15.55
N LEU A 9 11.51 -3.70 -15.89
CA LEU A 9 11.15 -3.35 -17.26
C LEU A 9 11.65 -1.93 -17.59
N SER A 10 12.09 -1.75 -18.84
CA SER A 10 12.37 -0.42 -19.37
C SER A 10 11.08 0.41 -19.44
N ILE A 11 11.23 1.74 -19.42
CA ILE A 11 10.10 2.67 -19.59
C ILE A 11 9.31 2.35 -20.87
N GLN A 12 9.98 1.99 -21.96
CA GLN A 12 9.33 1.62 -23.21
C GLN A 12 8.46 0.36 -23.06
N GLN A 13 8.93 -0.67 -22.37
CA GLN A 13 8.18 -1.90 -22.09
C GLN A 13 6.98 -1.62 -21.17
N LEU A 14 7.13 -0.75 -20.19
CA LEU A 14 6.03 -0.32 -19.32
C LEU A 14 4.95 0.42 -20.11
N TYR A 15 5.32 1.30 -21.05
CA TYR A 15 4.36 1.96 -21.95
C TYR A 15 3.67 0.96 -22.88
N GLU A 16 4.36 -0.08 -23.34
CA GLU A 16 3.75 -1.15 -24.14
C GLU A 16 2.68 -1.90 -23.34
N LEU A 17 2.99 -2.27 -22.09
CA LEU A 17 2.02 -2.91 -21.20
C LEU A 17 0.84 -1.98 -20.88
N ALA A 18 1.10 -0.70 -20.60
CA ALA A 18 0.06 0.27 -20.34
C ALA A 18 -0.89 0.42 -21.54
N LYS A 19 -0.37 0.46 -22.77
CA LYS A 19 -1.20 0.48 -23.98
C LYS A 19 -2.01 -0.80 -24.14
N LYS A 20 -1.41 -1.96 -23.89
CA LYS A 20 -2.13 -3.27 -23.93
C LYS A 20 -3.26 -3.28 -22.89
N ALA A 21 -2.99 -2.84 -21.66
CA ALA A 21 -4.02 -2.74 -20.62
C ALA A 21 -5.20 -1.88 -21.08
N MET A 22 -4.93 -0.68 -21.59
CA MET A 22 -6.00 0.24 -21.97
C MET A 22 -6.85 -0.26 -23.15
N GLN A 23 -6.35 -1.19 -23.97
CA GLN A 23 -7.14 -1.80 -25.05
C GLN A 23 -8.30 -2.68 -24.53
N THR A 24 -8.22 -3.18 -23.30
CA THR A 24 -9.29 -3.99 -22.69
C THR A 24 -10.43 -3.16 -22.13
N TYR A 25 -10.25 -1.83 -21.98
CA TYR A 25 -11.25 -0.93 -21.42
C TYR A 25 -12.12 -0.29 -22.50
N PRO A 26 -13.39 0.06 -22.19
CA PRO A 26 -14.26 0.86 -23.06
C PRO A 26 -13.61 2.18 -23.52
N ALA A 27 -14.00 2.65 -24.69
CA ALA A 27 -13.44 3.87 -25.30
C ALA A 27 -13.50 5.12 -24.42
N CYS A 28 -14.49 5.21 -23.51
CA CYS A 28 -14.61 6.33 -22.57
C CYS A 28 -13.48 6.43 -21.55
N TYR A 29 -12.74 5.32 -21.30
CA TYR A 29 -11.56 5.29 -20.43
C TYR A 29 -10.27 5.48 -21.21
N GLN A 30 -10.27 5.38 -22.54
CA GLN A 30 -9.06 5.48 -23.34
C GLN A 30 -8.65 6.94 -23.54
N GLY A 31 -7.37 7.22 -23.37
CA GLY A 31 -6.84 8.57 -23.47
C GLY A 31 -5.32 8.60 -23.59
N GLU A 32 -4.75 9.78 -23.40
CA GLU A 32 -3.31 9.96 -23.34
C GLU A 32 -2.75 9.27 -22.10
N ILE A 33 -1.73 8.44 -22.29
CA ILE A 33 -1.06 7.67 -21.23
C ILE A 33 0.28 8.34 -20.93
N LYS A 34 0.50 8.73 -19.68
CA LYS A 34 1.76 9.33 -19.23
C LYS A 34 2.22 8.66 -17.94
N LEU A 35 3.50 8.25 -17.89
CA LEU A 35 4.09 7.73 -16.66
C LEU A 35 4.09 8.83 -15.60
N LEU A 36 3.51 8.53 -14.45
CA LEU A 36 3.46 9.43 -13.29
C LEU A 36 4.65 9.18 -12.37
N CYS A 37 4.83 7.91 -11.98
CA CYS A 37 5.97 7.49 -11.16
C CYS A 37 6.30 6.02 -11.44
N GLN A 38 7.55 5.66 -11.22
CA GLN A 38 8.04 4.30 -11.18
C GLN A 38 8.88 4.18 -9.90
N SER A 39 8.29 3.60 -8.89
CA SER A 39 8.98 3.20 -7.66
C SER A 39 9.04 1.67 -7.62
N GLU A 40 8.19 1.08 -6.83
CA GLU A 40 7.99 -0.37 -6.76
C GLU A 40 7.03 -0.82 -7.86
N ASN A 41 5.86 -0.20 -7.94
CA ASN A 41 4.93 -0.32 -9.07
C ASN A 41 5.17 0.81 -10.08
N ALA A 42 4.70 0.64 -11.30
CA ALA A 42 4.65 1.72 -12.28
C ALA A 42 3.22 2.27 -12.36
N THR A 43 3.06 3.56 -12.04
CA THR A 43 1.77 4.23 -12.08
C THR A 43 1.73 5.22 -13.24
N PHE A 44 0.70 5.10 -14.06
CA PHE A 44 0.44 5.98 -15.19
C PHE A 44 -0.83 6.80 -14.93
N VAL A 45 -0.81 8.06 -15.35
CA VAL A 45 -2.04 8.81 -15.53
C VAL A 45 -2.58 8.55 -16.94
N VAL A 46 -3.87 8.20 -17.01
CA VAL A 46 -4.63 8.10 -18.26
C VAL A 46 -5.55 9.29 -18.33
N LYS A 47 -5.31 10.22 -19.25
CA LYS A 47 -6.04 11.47 -19.38
C LYS A 47 -6.97 11.40 -20.59
N THR A 48 -8.29 11.37 -20.32
CA THR A 48 -9.33 11.52 -21.34
C THR A 48 -9.73 12.98 -21.52
N ALA A 49 -10.63 13.27 -22.43
CA ALA A 49 -11.18 14.62 -22.60
C ALA A 49 -11.99 15.12 -21.38
N GLN A 50 -12.49 14.21 -20.55
CA GLN A 50 -13.41 14.52 -19.45
C GLN A 50 -12.77 14.39 -18.07
N GLN A 51 -11.89 13.41 -17.88
CA GLN A 51 -11.32 13.09 -16.56
C GLN A 51 -10.02 12.33 -16.66
N GLN A 52 -9.42 12.06 -15.50
CA GLN A 52 -8.20 11.29 -15.34
C GLN A 52 -8.47 9.98 -14.62
N TYR A 53 -7.60 9.00 -14.86
CA TYR A 53 -7.55 7.70 -14.19
C TYR A 53 -6.13 7.36 -13.83
N ALA A 54 -5.95 6.47 -12.85
CA ALA A 54 -4.64 5.94 -12.48
C ALA A 54 -4.55 4.47 -12.92
N LEU A 55 -3.59 4.16 -13.79
CA LEU A 55 -3.30 2.78 -14.19
C LEU A 55 -2.05 2.34 -13.43
N ARG A 56 -2.20 1.36 -12.53
CA ARG A 56 -1.10 0.73 -11.81
C ARG A 56 -0.70 -0.55 -12.51
N ILE A 57 0.60 -0.66 -12.87
CA ILE A 57 1.22 -1.90 -13.33
C ILE A 57 2.06 -2.43 -12.18
N HIS A 58 1.72 -3.61 -11.70
CA HIS A 58 2.35 -4.22 -10.54
C HIS A 58 3.78 -4.67 -10.82
N ARG A 59 4.66 -4.54 -9.82
CA ARG A 59 5.99 -5.14 -9.83
C ARG A 59 5.92 -6.66 -9.94
N PRO A 60 6.97 -7.32 -10.46
CA PRO A 60 6.98 -8.78 -10.59
C PRO A 60 7.09 -9.44 -9.21
N ASN A 61 6.54 -10.65 -9.08
CA ASN A 61 6.78 -11.59 -7.97
C ASN A 61 6.45 -11.07 -6.57
N TYR A 62 5.77 -9.93 -6.43
CA TYR A 62 5.38 -9.39 -5.14
C TYR A 62 3.99 -9.86 -4.75
N HIS A 63 3.00 -9.66 -5.61
CA HIS A 63 1.65 -10.15 -5.40
C HIS A 63 1.20 -11.07 -6.53
N SER A 64 0.54 -12.16 -6.18
CA SER A 64 -0.23 -12.96 -7.12
C SER A 64 -1.49 -12.23 -7.57
N LYS A 65 -2.09 -12.65 -8.70
CA LYS A 65 -3.40 -12.12 -9.14
C LYS A 65 -4.44 -12.20 -8.02
N GLN A 66 -4.50 -13.32 -7.30
CA GLN A 66 -5.42 -13.53 -6.18
C GLN A 66 -5.19 -12.54 -5.04
N GLN A 67 -3.95 -12.20 -4.72
CA GLN A 67 -3.66 -11.20 -3.71
C GLN A 67 -4.10 -9.81 -4.13
N ILE A 68 -3.92 -9.43 -5.41
CA ILE A 68 -4.43 -8.17 -5.96
C ILE A 68 -5.96 -8.15 -5.94
N GLU A 69 -6.62 -9.23 -6.34
CA GLU A 69 -8.09 -9.36 -6.26
C GLU A 69 -8.59 -9.24 -4.81
N SER A 70 -7.81 -9.72 -3.84
CA SER A 70 -8.12 -9.58 -2.41
C SER A 70 -8.00 -8.13 -1.92
N GLU A 71 -7.00 -7.37 -2.35
CA GLU A 71 -6.93 -5.91 -2.13
C GLU A 71 -8.19 -5.23 -2.65
N LEU A 72 -8.54 -5.50 -3.92
CA LEU A 72 -9.70 -4.87 -4.56
C LEU A 72 -11.03 -5.26 -3.88
N ALA A 73 -11.14 -6.49 -3.38
CA ALA A 73 -12.32 -6.92 -2.61
C ALA A 73 -12.47 -6.13 -1.31
N TRP A 74 -11.36 -5.83 -0.62
CA TRP A 74 -11.40 -5.00 0.57
C TRP A 74 -11.76 -3.54 0.24
N LEU A 75 -11.17 -2.96 -0.81
CA LEU A 75 -11.52 -1.62 -1.28
C LEU A 75 -13.02 -1.50 -1.63
N ASP A 76 -13.58 -2.50 -2.32
CA ASP A 76 -15.02 -2.53 -2.64
C ASP A 76 -15.89 -2.57 -1.37
N ALA A 77 -15.49 -3.39 -0.39
CA ALA A 77 -16.21 -3.49 0.88
C ALA A 77 -16.13 -2.19 1.69
N LEU A 78 -14.96 -1.54 1.74
CA LEU A 78 -14.77 -0.24 2.38
C LEU A 78 -15.64 0.85 1.73
N ASN A 79 -15.65 0.92 0.39
CA ASN A 79 -16.51 1.84 -0.35
C ASN A 79 -18.00 1.58 -0.08
N ALA A 80 -18.42 0.33 -0.02
CA ALA A 80 -19.82 -0.04 0.30
C ALA A 80 -20.22 0.40 1.71
N HIS A 81 -19.27 0.51 2.64
CA HIS A 81 -19.47 1.06 3.99
C HIS A 81 -19.31 2.59 4.09
N GLY A 82 -19.12 3.27 2.95
CA GLY A 82 -18.99 4.72 2.90
C GLY A 82 -17.61 5.27 3.26
N ILE A 83 -16.59 4.39 3.36
CA ILE A 83 -15.21 4.80 3.58
C ILE A 83 -14.58 5.14 2.23
N ALA A 84 -14.11 6.37 2.07
CA ALA A 84 -13.56 6.85 0.81
C ALA A 84 -12.15 6.28 0.56
N VAL A 85 -12.05 5.33 -0.36
CA VAL A 85 -10.81 4.67 -0.80
C VAL A 85 -10.80 4.58 -2.33
N PRO A 86 -9.65 4.25 -2.97
CA PRO A 86 -9.59 4.10 -4.43
C PRO A 86 -10.59 3.08 -4.95
N ILE A 87 -11.20 3.38 -6.09
CA ILE A 87 -12.20 2.53 -6.75
C ILE A 87 -11.60 1.98 -8.03
N ALA A 88 -11.46 0.65 -8.12
CA ALA A 88 -10.99 -0.03 -9.32
C ALA A 88 -12.10 -0.15 -10.37
N ILE A 89 -11.71 -0.03 -11.63
CA ILE A 89 -12.60 -0.05 -12.80
C ILE A 89 -12.46 -1.41 -13.49
N ALA A 90 -13.58 -2.07 -13.74
CA ALA A 90 -13.61 -3.29 -14.53
C ALA A 90 -13.43 -3.00 -16.03
N ASP A 91 -12.78 -3.90 -16.73
CA ASP A 91 -12.63 -3.87 -18.20
C ASP A 91 -13.90 -4.33 -18.94
N CYS A 92 -13.84 -4.46 -20.26
CA CYS A 92 -14.97 -4.92 -21.09
C CYS A 92 -15.43 -6.34 -20.78
N HIS A 93 -14.63 -7.14 -20.08
CA HIS A 93 -14.94 -8.50 -19.69
C HIS A 93 -15.48 -8.62 -18.25
N GLY A 94 -15.46 -7.50 -17.51
CA GLY A 94 -15.83 -7.46 -16.10
C GLY A 94 -14.66 -7.72 -15.14
N ASP A 95 -13.44 -7.85 -15.65
CA ASP A 95 -12.25 -8.11 -14.87
C ASP A 95 -11.62 -6.78 -14.38
N LYS A 96 -11.30 -6.69 -13.09
CA LYS A 96 -10.58 -5.54 -12.53
C LYS A 96 -9.06 -5.70 -12.60
N VAL A 97 -8.57 -6.93 -12.65
CA VAL A 97 -7.13 -7.26 -12.71
C VAL A 97 -6.80 -7.89 -14.05
N GLN A 98 -6.10 -7.15 -14.92
CA GLN A 98 -5.59 -7.67 -16.18
C GLN A 98 -4.27 -8.39 -15.96
N THR A 99 -4.05 -9.49 -16.67
CA THR A 99 -2.74 -10.14 -16.78
C THR A 99 -2.22 -9.91 -18.21
N LEU A 100 -1.14 -9.17 -18.31
CA LEU A 100 -0.59 -8.68 -19.56
C LEU A 100 0.75 -9.35 -19.84
N ALA A 101 0.84 -10.10 -20.94
CA ALA A 101 2.10 -10.67 -21.40
C ALA A 101 2.88 -9.66 -22.26
N LEU A 102 4.14 -9.46 -21.93
CA LEU A 102 5.12 -8.76 -22.76
C LEU A 102 5.85 -9.76 -23.67
N SER A 103 6.18 -10.93 -23.13
CA SER A 103 6.75 -12.09 -23.83
C SER A 103 6.22 -13.37 -23.17
N PRO A 104 6.56 -14.58 -23.71
CA PRO A 104 6.16 -15.83 -23.06
C PRO A 104 6.58 -15.95 -21.60
N ASP A 105 7.72 -15.36 -21.23
CA ASP A 105 8.31 -15.45 -19.89
C ASP A 105 8.09 -14.21 -19.01
N ILE A 106 7.52 -13.13 -19.57
CA ILE A 106 7.35 -11.87 -18.87
C ILE A 106 5.89 -11.45 -18.91
N SER A 107 5.24 -11.45 -17.76
CA SER A 107 3.89 -10.90 -17.57
C SER A 107 3.83 -9.95 -16.39
N ARG A 108 2.83 -9.09 -16.39
CA ARG A 108 2.52 -8.16 -15.27
C ARG A 108 1.02 -8.08 -15.08
N HIS A 109 0.62 -7.79 -13.85
CA HIS A 109 -0.76 -7.45 -13.55
C HIS A 109 -0.96 -5.94 -13.63
N ALA A 110 -2.16 -5.53 -14.05
CA ALA A 110 -2.52 -4.12 -14.11
C ALA A 110 -3.93 -3.89 -13.59
N VAL A 111 -4.14 -2.73 -12.95
CA VAL A 111 -5.44 -2.29 -12.43
C VAL A 111 -5.64 -0.83 -12.79
N LEU A 112 -6.82 -0.47 -13.31
CA LEU A 112 -7.23 0.90 -13.55
C LEU A 112 -8.10 1.39 -12.40
N PHE A 113 -7.78 2.55 -11.85
CA PHE A 113 -8.54 3.20 -10.79
C PHE A 113 -9.12 4.53 -11.23
N HIS A 114 -10.25 4.93 -10.64
CA HIS A 114 -10.67 6.31 -10.68
C HIS A 114 -9.60 7.22 -10.06
N TRP A 115 -9.42 8.39 -10.65
CA TRP A 115 -8.45 9.37 -10.14
C TRP A 115 -8.91 9.95 -8.81
N VAL A 116 -8.09 9.83 -7.78
CA VAL A 116 -8.30 10.49 -6.49
C VAL A 116 -7.66 11.88 -6.57
N LYS A 117 -8.45 12.92 -6.31
CA LYS A 117 -7.97 14.31 -6.33
C LYS A 117 -7.27 14.67 -5.03
N GLY A 118 -6.19 15.42 -5.14
CA GLY A 118 -5.46 15.94 -3.98
C GLY A 118 -3.99 16.19 -4.30
N VAL A 119 -3.29 16.74 -3.33
CA VAL A 119 -1.85 16.98 -3.37
C VAL A 119 -1.20 16.16 -2.29
N MET A 120 -0.14 15.45 -2.63
CA MET A 120 0.65 14.67 -1.67
C MET A 120 1.33 15.63 -0.67
N PRO A 121 1.11 15.45 0.65
CA PRO A 121 1.77 16.27 1.66
C PRO A 121 3.25 15.93 1.77
N THR A 122 3.99 16.88 2.30
CA THR A 122 5.38 16.70 2.73
C THR A 122 5.48 17.00 4.23
N ALA A 123 6.57 16.61 4.87
CA ALA A 123 6.81 16.91 6.27
C ALA A 123 6.76 18.42 6.59
N ASP A 124 7.08 19.27 5.60
CA ASP A 124 7.10 20.73 5.78
C ASP A 124 5.71 21.38 5.69
N ASN A 125 4.71 20.70 5.08
CA ASN A 125 3.41 21.30 4.82
C ASN A 125 2.21 20.52 5.36
N VAL A 126 2.43 19.37 6.01
CA VAL A 126 1.36 18.61 6.67
C VAL A 126 0.96 19.29 7.98
N ASP A 127 -0.34 19.45 8.20
CA ASP A 127 -0.89 20.00 9.43
C ASP A 127 -1.16 18.87 10.45
N PRO A 128 -0.93 19.08 11.76
CA PRO A 128 -1.34 18.11 12.79
C PRO A 128 -2.81 17.70 12.70
N CYS A 129 -3.70 18.60 12.24
CA CYS A 129 -5.09 18.24 11.98
C CYS A 129 -5.28 17.20 10.87
N ASP A 130 -4.35 17.11 9.91
CA ASP A 130 -4.37 16.07 8.89
C ASP A 130 -4.09 14.70 9.51
N PHE A 131 -3.16 14.63 10.47
CA PHE A 131 -2.91 13.41 11.25
C PHE A 131 -4.11 13.00 12.10
N LYS A 132 -4.87 13.96 12.64
CA LYS A 132 -6.12 13.64 13.34
C LYS A 132 -7.14 13.01 12.41
N GLN A 133 -7.32 13.56 11.20
CA GLN A 133 -8.20 12.95 10.20
C GLN A 133 -7.69 11.57 9.77
N LEU A 134 -6.36 11.41 9.60
CA LEU A 134 -5.76 10.12 9.30
C LEU A 134 -6.06 9.10 10.40
N GLY A 135 -5.97 9.49 11.67
CA GLY A 135 -6.36 8.65 12.81
C GLY A 135 -7.83 8.22 12.75
N GLU A 136 -8.75 9.15 12.46
CA GLU A 136 -10.18 8.86 12.27
C GLU A 136 -10.40 7.86 11.10
N ILE A 137 -9.71 8.05 9.97
CA ILE A 137 -9.79 7.12 8.81
C ILE A 137 -9.24 5.75 9.19
N THR A 138 -8.06 5.70 9.82
CA THR A 138 -7.42 4.44 10.24
C THR A 138 -8.31 3.65 11.19
N ALA A 139 -8.94 4.31 12.16
CA ALA A 139 -9.90 3.67 13.05
C ALA A 139 -11.08 3.05 12.28
N GLN A 140 -11.60 3.74 11.26
CA GLN A 140 -12.68 3.20 10.42
C GLN A 140 -12.22 1.96 9.64
N LEU A 141 -10.99 1.97 9.08
CA LEU A 141 -10.41 0.80 8.41
C LEU A 141 -10.32 -0.40 9.37
N HIS A 142 -9.81 -0.18 10.58
CA HIS A 142 -9.65 -1.23 11.58
C HIS A 142 -10.99 -1.75 12.12
N LEU A 143 -11.97 -0.88 12.37
CA LEU A 143 -13.31 -1.30 12.79
C LEU A 143 -14.01 -2.13 11.69
N HIS A 144 -13.88 -1.70 10.43
CA HIS A 144 -14.37 -2.47 9.30
C HIS A 144 -13.70 -3.85 9.25
N SER A 145 -12.39 -3.93 9.36
CA SER A 145 -11.66 -5.20 9.28
C SER A 145 -12.02 -6.20 10.40
N LYS A 146 -12.42 -5.72 11.58
CA LYS A 146 -12.87 -6.59 12.69
C LYS A 146 -14.16 -7.34 12.40
N THR A 147 -15.02 -6.79 11.55
CA THR A 147 -16.37 -7.28 11.30
C THR A 147 -16.59 -7.76 9.87
N TRP A 148 -15.71 -7.41 8.95
CA TRP A 148 -15.82 -7.82 7.56
C TRP A 148 -15.61 -9.32 7.38
N GLU A 149 -16.55 -9.97 6.73
CA GLU A 149 -16.43 -11.35 6.34
C GLU A 149 -15.59 -11.43 5.05
N MET A 150 -14.33 -11.85 5.20
CA MET A 150 -13.40 -11.99 4.08
C MET A 150 -13.91 -13.10 3.13
N PRO A 151 -13.89 -12.89 1.80
CA PRO A 151 -14.20 -13.94 0.84
C PRO A 151 -13.30 -15.17 1.04
N ALA A 152 -13.80 -16.35 0.72
CA ALA A 152 -13.05 -17.61 0.92
C ALA A 152 -11.70 -17.65 0.15
N TYR A 153 -11.60 -16.90 -0.94
CA TYR A 153 -10.37 -16.78 -1.72
C TYR A 153 -9.42 -15.69 -1.19
N PHE A 154 -9.80 -14.93 -0.16
CA PHE A 154 -9.02 -13.80 0.34
C PHE A 154 -7.64 -14.24 0.83
N GLN A 155 -6.62 -13.64 0.27
CA GLN A 155 -5.23 -13.89 0.61
C GLN A 155 -4.45 -12.58 0.54
N ARG A 156 -3.85 -12.18 1.65
CA ARG A 156 -2.95 -11.02 1.71
C ARG A 156 -1.70 -11.35 2.48
N ILE A 157 -0.72 -10.49 2.33
CA ILE A 157 0.56 -10.54 3.01
C ILE A 157 0.35 -10.48 4.53
N VAL A 158 1.26 -11.07 5.29
CA VAL A 158 1.30 -10.98 6.75
C VAL A 158 2.49 -10.12 7.14
N TRP A 159 2.24 -9.11 7.94
CA TRP A 159 3.22 -8.19 8.47
C TRP A 159 3.39 -8.46 9.98
N ASP A 160 4.16 -9.47 10.32
CA ASP A 160 4.55 -9.72 11.69
C ASP A 160 6.09 -9.70 11.82
N HIS A 161 6.60 -9.85 13.04
CA HIS A 161 8.03 -9.71 13.27
C HIS A 161 8.86 -10.76 12.51
N GLU A 162 8.32 -11.96 12.30
CA GLU A 162 9.02 -13.01 11.54
C GLU A 162 9.09 -12.65 10.05
N SER A 163 7.96 -12.27 9.48
CA SER A 163 7.88 -11.91 8.06
C SER A 163 8.60 -10.61 7.69
N MET A 164 8.83 -9.73 8.68
CA MET A 164 9.48 -8.43 8.45
C MET A 164 10.99 -8.44 8.70
N VAL A 165 11.46 -9.19 9.70
CA VAL A 165 12.86 -9.04 10.16
C VAL A 165 13.69 -10.31 10.15
N PHE A 166 13.10 -11.48 9.89
CA PHE A 166 13.86 -12.72 9.79
C PHE A 166 14.49 -12.87 8.39
N ALA A 167 15.49 -13.74 8.29
CA ALA A 167 16.26 -13.96 7.06
C ALA A 167 15.38 -14.32 5.85
N ASP A 168 14.29 -15.07 6.08
CA ASP A 168 13.30 -15.46 5.06
C ASP A 168 12.10 -14.48 4.97
N GLY A 169 12.21 -13.33 5.63
CA GLY A 169 11.18 -12.30 5.60
C GLY A 169 11.09 -11.58 4.25
N HIS A 170 10.03 -10.76 4.09
CA HIS A 170 9.73 -10.05 2.83
C HIS A 170 10.86 -9.15 2.35
N TRP A 171 11.64 -8.60 3.26
CA TRP A 171 12.73 -7.65 2.96
C TRP A 171 14.10 -8.33 2.87
N GLY A 172 14.17 -9.65 3.11
CA GLY A 172 15.41 -10.42 3.18
C GLY A 172 16.15 -10.24 4.53
N ASP A 173 17.32 -10.84 4.61
CA ASP A 173 18.12 -10.81 5.83
C ASP A 173 18.76 -9.42 6.04
N TRP A 174 18.35 -8.72 7.07
CA TRP A 174 18.89 -7.42 7.46
C TRP A 174 20.41 -7.42 7.69
N ARG A 175 21.00 -8.61 7.98
CA ARG A 175 22.45 -8.75 8.16
C ARG A 175 23.24 -8.48 6.87
N HIS A 176 22.58 -8.52 5.74
CA HIS A 176 23.15 -8.17 4.44
C HIS A 176 23.06 -6.67 4.13
N ALA A 177 22.51 -5.85 5.02
CA ALA A 177 22.46 -4.40 4.83
C ALA A 177 23.89 -3.82 4.75
N PRO A 178 24.15 -2.92 3.78
CA PRO A 178 25.49 -2.36 3.61
C PRO A 178 25.92 -1.55 4.83
N GLN A 179 27.23 -1.56 5.12
CA GLN A 179 27.88 -0.75 6.17
C GLN A 179 27.60 -1.17 7.63
N LEU A 180 26.86 -2.25 7.88
CA LEU A 180 26.71 -2.79 9.23
C LEU A 180 28.04 -3.34 9.77
N LYS A 181 28.31 -3.07 11.05
CA LYS A 181 29.46 -3.58 11.80
C LYS A 181 29.01 -4.66 12.76
N SER A 182 29.95 -5.49 13.25
CA SER A 182 29.64 -6.55 14.20
C SER A 182 28.95 -6.07 15.48
N VAL A 183 29.25 -4.85 15.94
CA VAL A 183 28.57 -4.24 17.10
C VAL A 183 27.11 -3.92 16.79
N ASP A 184 26.81 -3.50 15.56
CA ASP A 184 25.44 -3.16 15.15
C ASP A 184 24.57 -4.42 15.11
N HIS A 185 25.15 -5.57 14.67
CA HIS A 185 24.45 -6.86 14.65
C HIS A 185 23.97 -7.26 16.05
N ALA A 186 24.81 -7.13 17.08
CA ALA A 186 24.42 -7.49 18.44
C ALA A 186 23.26 -6.64 18.97
N VAL A 187 23.29 -5.32 18.70
CA VAL A 187 22.23 -4.40 19.12
C VAL A 187 20.92 -4.69 18.39
N ILE A 188 20.98 -4.95 17.09
CA ILE A 188 19.79 -5.26 16.29
C ILE A 188 19.21 -6.62 16.71
N ASP A 189 20.03 -7.64 16.90
CA ASP A 189 19.57 -8.96 17.38
C ASP A 189 18.87 -8.85 18.73
N GLU A 190 19.43 -8.09 19.68
CA GLU A 190 18.80 -7.84 21.00
C GLU A 190 17.45 -7.15 20.84
N ALA A 191 17.37 -6.11 20.00
CA ALA A 191 16.13 -5.39 19.73
C ALA A 191 15.07 -6.31 19.10
N ILE A 192 15.44 -7.14 18.12
CA ILE A 192 14.53 -8.11 17.48
C ILE A 192 14.02 -9.13 18.48
N CYS A 193 14.88 -9.69 19.33
CA CYS A 193 14.49 -10.64 20.37
C CYS A 193 13.52 -10.01 21.39
N ARG A 194 13.77 -8.75 21.77
CA ARG A 194 12.90 -8.03 22.69
C ARG A 194 11.53 -7.77 22.06
N VAL A 195 11.48 -7.24 20.84
CA VAL A 195 10.24 -7.00 20.10
C VAL A 195 9.44 -8.30 19.92
N ALA A 196 10.10 -9.40 19.53
CA ALA A 196 9.45 -10.71 19.41
C ALA A 196 8.80 -11.14 20.73
N THR A 197 9.50 -10.98 21.86
CA THR A 197 8.98 -11.32 23.19
C THR A 197 7.76 -10.46 23.55
N GLU A 198 7.85 -9.15 23.36
CA GLU A 198 6.76 -8.21 23.68
C GLU A 198 5.53 -8.46 22.79
N LEU A 199 5.71 -8.68 21.48
CA LEU A 199 4.61 -8.98 20.56
C LEU A 199 3.95 -10.34 20.84
N ASN A 200 4.72 -11.35 21.24
CA ASN A 200 4.16 -12.64 21.65
C ASN A 200 3.31 -12.51 22.91
N GLN A 201 3.71 -11.69 23.87
CA GLN A 201 2.90 -11.39 25.08
C GLN A 201 1.67 -10.53 24.73
N PHE A 202 1.81 -9.56 23.84
CA PHE A 202 0.71 -8.73 23.38
C PHE A 202 -0.36 -9.55 22.65
N GLY A 203 0.06 -10.53 21.86
CA GLY A 203 -0.79 -11.50 21.18
C GLY A 203 -1.47 -10.92 19.93
N LYS A 204 -2.26 -11.80 19.27
CA LYS A 204 -2.98 -11.49 18.00
C LYS A 204 -4.50 -11.64 18.18
N SER A 205 -5.07 -11.11 19.29
CA SER A 205 -6.51 -11.11 19.47
C SER A 205 -7.21 -10.12 18.50
N LYS A 206 -8.50 -10.35 18.22
CA LYS A 206 -9.27 -9.56 17.24
C LYS A 206 -9.39 -8.06 17.56
N ASP A 207 -9.11 -7.65 18.79
CA ASP A 207 -9.13 -6.26 19.23
C ASP A 207 -7.83 -5.51 18.92
N ARG A 208 -6.75 -6.21 18.53
CA ARG A 208 -5.43 -5.62 18.27
C ARG A 208 -4.75 -6.08 16.99
N TYR A 209 -5.28 -7.09 16.32
CA TYR A 209 -4.70 -7.68 15.11
C TYR A 209 -5.78 -7.94 14.05
N GLY A 210 -5.52 -7.58 12.83
CA GLY A 210 -6.45 -7.74 11.71
C GLY A 210 -5.87 -7.23 10.40
N LEU A 211 -6.74 -6.99 9.42
CA LEU A 211 -6.37 -6.41 8.15
C LEU A 211 -6.15 -4.89 8.31
N ILE A 212 -5.01 -4.42 7.87
CA ILE A 212 -4.56 -3.03 7.95
C ILE A 212 -4.09 -2.52 6.59
N HIS A 213 -3.86 -1.22 6.46
CA HIS A 213 -3.27 -0.62 5.27
C HIS A 213 -1.78 -0.93 5.13
N ALA A 214 -1.04 -0.91 6.22
CA ALA A 214 0.38 -1.21 6.38
C ALA A 214 1.37 -0.18 5.77
N ASP A 215 0.93 0.80 4.98
CA ASP A 215 1.81 1.82 4.40
C ASP A 215 1.15 3.23 4.38
N LEU A 216 0.64 3.68 5.54
CA LEU A 216 -0.05 4.99 5.69
C LEU A 216 0.88 6.21 5.74
N ARG A 217 2.07 6.12 5.17
CA ARG A 217 3.04 7.24 5.14
C ARG A 217 2.54 8.42 4.30
N LEU A 218 3.17 9.58 4.47
CA LEU A 218 2.77 10.83 3.81
C LEU A 218 2.64 10.72 2.28
N THR A 219 3.48 9.89 1.65
CA THR A 219 3.44 9.66 0.19
C THR A 219 2.19 8.95 -0.29
N ASN A 220 1.42 8.33 0.61
CA ASN A 220 0.17 7.63 0.31
C ASN A 220 -1.07 8.41 0.79
N LEU A 221 -0.88 9.68 1.16
CA LEU A 221 -1.94 10.61 1.48
C LEU A 221 -2.15 11.64 0.37
N LEU A 222 -3.39 12.07 0.20
CA LEU A 222 -3.76 13.15 -0.72
C LEU A 222 -4.59 14.18 0.04
N LEU A 223 -4.07 15.39 0.16
CA LEU A 223 -4.80 16.51 0.74
C LEU A 223 -5.62 17.22 -0.35
N ASN A 224 -6.92 17.30 -0.14
CA ASN A 224 -7.84 18.02 -1.02
C ASN A 224 -8.71 18.95 -0.18
N GLU A 225 -8.44 20.24 -0.24
CA GLU A 225 -9.02 21.27 0.63
C GLU A 225 -8.73 20.95 2.11
N LYS A 226 -9.72 20.49 2.87
CA LYS A 226 -9.60 20.11 4.28
C LYS A 226 -9.83 18.62 4.53
N LYS A 227 -9.67 17.79 3.50
CA LYS A 227 -9.90 16.34 3.58
C LYS A 227 -8.62 15.59 3.28
N VAL A 228 -8.37 14.57 4.08
CA VAL A 228 -7.32 13.59 3.85
C VAL A 228 -7.92 12.42 3.07
N GLY A 229 -7.33 12.09 1.93
CA GLY A 229 -7.59 10.87 1.17
C GLY A 229 -6.44 9.89 1.37
N VAL A 230 -6.74 8.61 1.43
CA VAL A 230 -5.75 7.53 1.53
C VAL A 230 -5.74 6.75 0.22
N ILE A 231 -4.54 6.50 -0.31
CA ILE A 231 -4.31 5.73 -1.54
C ILE A 231 -3.26 4.65 -1.31
N ASP A 232 -3.09 3.80 -2.32
CA ASP A 232 -2.05 2.75 -2.37
C ASP A 232 -2.19 1.66 -1.29
N PHE A 233 -3.21 0.85 -1.41
CA PHE A 233 -3.47 -0.32 -0.58
C PHE A 233 -2.67 -1.56 -1.00
N ASP A 234 -1.62 -1.39 -1.84
CA ASP A 234 -0.82 -2.51 -2.37
C ASP A 234 -0.19 -3.36 -1.26
N ASP A 235 0.19 -2.74 -0.15
CA ASP A 235 0.79 -3.42 1.01
C ASP A 235 -0.24 -3.86 2.07
N CYS A 236 -1.55 -3.61 1.86
CA CYS A 236 -2.54 -4.01 2.85
C CYS A 236 -2.41 -5.49 3.20
N GLY A 237 -2.49 -5.80 4.49
CA GLY A 237 -2.19 -7.14 4.97
C GLY A 237 -2.55 -7.32 6.44
N MET A 238 -2.31 -8.53 6.94
CA MET A 238 -2.61 -8.89 8.32
C MET A 238 -1.49 -8.43 9.25
N SER A 239 -1.82 -7.57 10.23
CA SER A 239 -0.86 -7.07 11.22
C SER A 239 -1.53 -6.58 12.49
N TRP A 240 -0.73 -6.13 13.46
CA TRP A 240 -1.23 -5.36 14.61
C TRP A 240 -1.71 -3.98 14.16
N PHE A 241 -2.86 -3.55 14.65
CA PHE A 241 -3.48 -2.29 14.24
C PHE A 241 -2.55 -1.07 14.39
N MET A 242 -1.75 -1.04 15.45
CA MET A 242 -0.81 0.08 15.68
C MET A 242 0.38 0.11 14.70
N HIS A 243 0.54 -0.89 13.84
CA HIS A 243 1.48 -0.82 12.72
C HIS A 243 1.13 0.34 11.77
N ASP A 244 -0.16 0.62 11.54
CA ASP A 244 -0.57 1.75 10.71
C ASP A 244 -0.15 3.12 11.30
N LEU A 245 -0.12 3.26 12.63
CA LEU A 245 0.46 4.46 13.25
C LEU A 245 1.96 4.55 13.00
N ALA A 246 2.69 3.44 13.18
CA ALA A 246 4.13 3.41 12.91
C ALA A 246 4.44 3.73 11.44
N ALA A 247 3.65 3.18 10.50
CA ALA A 247 3.76 3.51 9.08
C ALA A 247 3.49 4.99 8.80
N ALA A 248 2.50 5.60 9.46
CA ALA A 248 2.12 7.00 9.26
C ALA A 248 3.25 7.99 9.54
N ILE A 249 4.14 7.68 10.50
CA ILE A 249 5.29 8.51 10.85
C ILE A 249 6.61 8.02 10.25
N SER A 250 6.60 6.92 9.51
CA SER A 250 7.80 6.33 8.89
C SER A 250 8.61 7.34 8.11
N PHE A 251 9.93 7.28 8.28
CA PHE A 251 10.94 8.18 7.74
C PHE A 251 10.94 9.61 8.32
N ASN A 252 10.00 9.93 9.21
CA ASN A 252 9.85 11.23 9.84
C ASN A 252 9.93 11.16 11.37
N GLU A 253 10.23 9.99 11.95
CA GLU A 253 10.27 9.74 13.40
C GLU A 253 11.25 10.65 14.13
N HIS A 254 12.29 11.09 13.43
CA HIS A 254 13.36 11.95 13.94
C HIS A 254 13.00 13.45 13.98
N LEU A 255 11.86 13.84 13.39
CA LEU A 255 11.44 15.23 13.33
C LEU A 255 10.83 15.70 14.67
N ASP A 256 11.08 16.94 15.05
CA ASP A 256 10.49 17.55 16.24
C ASP A 256 8.95 17.59 16.23
N ALA A 257 8.35 17.54 15.04
CA ALA A 257 6.91 17.51 14.84
C ALA A 257 6.29 16.11 15.08
N ALA A 258 7.06 15.03 14.98
CA ALA A 258 6.54 13.66 15.03
C ALA A 258 5.73 13.36 16.32
N PRO A 259 6.13 13.77 17.53
CA PRO A 259 5.33 13.55 18.73
C PRO A 259 3.94 14.20 18.64
N GLN A 260 3.85 15.41 18.08
CA GLN A 260 2.58 16.11 17.91
C GLN A 260 1.69 15.42 16.87
N TRP A 261 2.26 14.90 15.79
CA TRP A 261 1.51 14.11 14.81
C TRP A 261 0.92 12.84 15.44
N VAL A 262 1.71 12.12 16.23
CA VAL A 262 1.23 10.94 16.98
C VAL A 262 0.08 11.30 17.91
N GLU A 263 0.18 12.38 18.69
CA GLU A 263 -0.87 12.84 19.62
C GLU A 263 -2.18 13.15 18.87
N HIS A 264 -2.09 13.86 17.73
CA HIS A 264 -3.25 14.19 16.93
C HIS A 264 -3.85 12.92 16.27
N TRP A 265 -3.01 12.02 15.77
CA TRP A 265 -3.47 10.76 15.19
C TRP A 265 -4.23 9.92 16.24
N LEU A 266 -3.68 9.77 17.46
CA LEU A 266 -4.34 9.08 18.56
C LEU A 266 -5.66 9.75 18.93
N THR A 267 -5.70 11.09 19.02
CA THR A 267 -6.93 11.83 19.26
C THR A 267 -8.01 11.53 18.22
N GLY A 268 -7.64 11.38 16.96
CA GLY A 268 -8.56 11.00 15.89
C GLY A 268 -9.00 9.54 16.01
N TYR A 269 -8.05 8.65 16.27
CA TYR A 269 -8.27 7.21 16.34
C TYR A 269 -9.19 6.81 17.49
N GLU A 270 -9.03 7.42 18.68
CA GLU A 270 -9.82 7.13 19.88
C GLU A 270 -11.25 7.69 19.82
N LYS A 271 -11.49 8.69 18.96
CA LYS A 271 -12.81 9.32 18.81
C LYS A 271 -13.80 8.42 18.05
N THR A 272 -13.31 7.52 17.23
CA THR A 272 -14.10 6.64 16.35
C THR A 272 -14.41 5.32 17.01
#